data_8dfc697e02d30975de57b813528981f6
#
_entry.id   8dfc697e02d30975de57b813528981f6
#
_cell.length_a   1.000
_cell.length_b   1.000
_cell.length_c   1.000
_cell.angle_alpha   90.00
_cell.angle_beta   90.00
_cell.angle_gamma   90.00
#
_symmetry.space_group_name_H-M   'P 1'
#
loop_
_entity.id
_entity.type
_entity.pdbx_description
1 polymer ?
#
loop_
_entity_poly.entity_id
_entity_poly.type
_entity_poly.pdbx_seq_one_letter_code
_entity_poly.pdbx_strand_id
1 'polypeptide(L)'
;MATRREVVAGGAAAIAVATTAGAKTMTASGIEGLLSSHDAVGLAQLVRKRQVSPSELLDAAIARTEALNPRFNFIAQRHYDYARKAIAAGLPKGPFTGVPWLLKDLNTNIAGELTEGGSRFYKGFRAPVTSELVKRAERAGFVIFGKTTTPELGLTGTTENKLTGDTRNPWDPARIAGGSSGGAAAAVAAGVLPAAHATDGGGSIRIPASCCGLFGLKPSRGRVPMGPLRTEGWGGLSTHHAVSWSVRDSAAILDATHGVEPGSRYGAPAPVDGFLAQVGKNPGKLRIALMLDSPTGSPVDPECRAATEAAARLCENLGHHVEIAQPKWNVGAVGLAAFQIMAPAIAADLIDRGKATGIAPGPEVLEPISLAFMGFGQTVSAMDYARANNTLQTLAITVGQFMG
;
A
#
# COMPACT_ATOMS: atom_id res chain seq x y z
N MET A 1 -7.80 24.76 4.83
CA MET A 1 -7.51 23.29 4.82
C MET A 1 -8.40 22.61 5.84
N ALA A 2 -9.16 21.60 5.42
CA ALA A 2 -10.01 20.84 6.33
C ALA A 2 -9.16 20.06 7.34
N THR A 3 -9.56 20.05 8.61
CA THR A 3 -8.90 19.25 9.63
C THR A 3 -9.31 17.79 9.51
N ARG A 4 -8.50 16.84 10.03
CA ARG A 4 -8.82 15.41 10.04
C ARG A 4 -10.22 15.13 10.65
N ARG A 5 -10.66 15.92 11.63
CA ARG A 5 -11.99 15.82 12.23
C ARG A 5 -13.12 16.19 11.26
N GLU A 6 -12.92 17.18 10.41
CA GLU A 6 -13.93 17.63 9.43
C GLU A 6 -14.10 16.65 8.26
N VAL A 7 -13.01 16.01 7.82
CA VAL A 7 -13.07 14.94 6.78
C VAL A 7 -13.81 13.69 7.30
N VAL A 8 -13.68 13.39 8.60
CA VAL A 8 -14.26 12.19 9.24
C VAL A 8 -15.73 12.41 9.67
N ALA A 9 -16.16 13.66 9.92
CA ALA A 9 -17.50 13.97 10.43
C ALA A 9 -18.65 13.90 9.41
N GLY A 10 -18.36 13.80 8.12
CA GLY A 10 -19.35 13.88 7.04
C GLY A 10 -20.22 12.65 6.79
N GLY A 11 -20.28 11.65 7.68
CA GLY A 11 -20.91 10.35 7.38
C GLY A 11 -21.83 9.74 8.44
N ALA A 12 -22.38 10.50 9.39
CA ALA A 12 -23.21 9.92 10.46
C ALA A 12 -24.71 9.98 10.14
N ALA A 13 -25.27 8.91 9.58
CA ALA A 13 -26.70 8.61 9.64
C ALA A 13 -26.91 7.38 10.55
N ALA A 14 -27.73 7.52 11.58
CA ALA A 14 -27.92 6.53 12.64
C ALA A 14 -28.84 5.38 12.24
N ILE A 15 -28.39 4.13 12.44
CA ILE A 15 -29.24 2.93 12.43
C ILE A 15 -29.09 2.26 13.81
N ALA A 16 -30.21 2.15 14.55
CA ALA A 16 -30.25 1.49 15.85
C ALA A 16 -30.59 0.00 15.68
N VAL A 17 -29.74 -0.88 16.23
CA VAL A 17 -30.04 -2.33 16.39
C VAL A 17 -29.97 -2.67 17.87
N ALA A 18 -31.02 -3.24 18.39
CA ALA A 18 -31.14 -3.67 19.79
C ALA A 18 -30.67 -5.10 19.98
N THR A 19 -29.79 -5.35 20.96
CA THR A 19 -29.47 -6.69 21.47
C THR A 19 -29.26 -6.70 22.97
N THR A 20 -29.57 -7.83 23.60
CA THR A 20 -29.75 -8.05 25.04
C THR A 20 -28.48 -8.47 25.80
N ALA A 21 -28.41 -7.97 27.01
CA ALA A 21 -27.68 -8.44 28.22
C ALA A 21 -26.16 -8.17 28.38
N GLY A 22 -25.84 -7.29 29.33
CA GLY A 22 -24.70 -7.41 30.25
C GLY A 22 -23.39 -6.67 29.92
N ALA A 23 -23.10 -6.33 28.68
CA ALA A 23 -22.05 -5.38 28.31
C ALA A 23 -22.69 -4.05 27.90
N LYS A 24 -22.14 -2.91 28.26
CA LYS A 24 -22.56 -1.64 27.68
C LYS A 24 -22.36 -1.75 26.17
N THR A 25 -23.40 -2.06 25.42
CA THR A 25 -23.38 -2.12 23.96
C THR A 25 -23.06 -0.71 23.46
N MET A 26 -21.92 -0.57 22.81
CA MET A 26 -21.59 0.68 22.13
C MET A 26 -22.60 0.92 21.01
N THR A 27 -23.01 2.16 20.80
CA THR A 27 -23.85 2.50 19.65
C THR A 27 -23.05 2.32 18.35
N ALA A 28 -23.73 2.10 17.23
CA ALA A 28 -23.07 1.98 15.91
C ALA A 28 -22.14 3.19 15.64
N SER A 29 -22.57 4.41 15.95
CA SER A 29 -21.74 5.61 15.85
C SER A 29 -20.52 5.60 16.79
N GLY A 30 -20.64 4.98 17.96
CA GLY A 30 -19.52 4.79 18.89
C GLY A 30 -18.47 3.85 18.31
N ILE A 31 -18.91 2.76 17.67
CA ILE A 31 -18.01 1.77 17.05
C ILE A 31 -17.34 2.36 15.80
N GLU A 32 -18.06 3.10 14.97
CA GLU A 32 -17.47 3.86 13.85
C GLU A 32 -16.40 4.86 14.34
N GLY A 33 -16.63 5.48 15.49
CA GLY A 33 -15.65 6.35 16.14
C GLY A 33 -14.34 5.63 16.52
N LEU A 34 -14.39 4.33 16.85
CA LEU A 34 -13.18 3.55 17.14
C LEU A 34 -12.26 3.45 15.93
N LEU A 35 -12.81 3.26 14.71
CA LEU A 35 -12.02 3.15 13.48
C LEU A 35 -11.25 4.43 13.15
N SER A 36 -11.68 5.58 13.65
CA SER A 36 -11.04 6.88 13.42
C SER A 36 -10.21 7.38 14.59
N SER A 37 -10.30 6.76 15.77
CA SER A 37 -9.60 7.17 16.98
C SER A 37 -8.52 6.19 17.45
N HIS A 38 -8.52 4.95 16.96
CA HIS A 38 -7.55 3.91 17.32
C HIS A 38 -6.79 3.46 16.08
N ASP A 39 -5.50 3.20 16.26
CA ASP A 39 -4.71 2.50 15.24
C ASP A 39 -5.04 0.99 15.24
N ALA A 40 -4.54 0.23 14.27
CA ALA A 40 -4.88 -1.18 14.11
C ALA A 40 -4.46 -2.03 15.32
N VAL A 41 -3.31 -1.73 15.93
CA VAL A 41 -2.86 -2.36 17.16
C VAL A 41 -3.83 -2.07 18.30
N GLY A 42 -4.32 -0.83 18.40
CA GLY A 42 -5.32 -0.41 19.39
C GLY A 42 -6.66 -1.12 19.21
N LEU A 43 -7.16 -1.23 17.97
CA LEU A 43 -8.39 -1.98 17.65
C LEU A 43 -8.26 -3.45 18.03
N ALA A 44 -7.14 -4.09 17.70
CA ALA A 44 -6.89 -5.48 18.12
C ALA A 44 -6.87 -5.64 19.64
N GLN A 45 -6.40 -4.63 20.39
CA GLN A 45 -6.45 -4.65 21.87
C GLN A 45 -7.90 -4.58 22.39
N LEU A 46 -8.76 -3.76 21.77
CA LEU A 46 -10.17 -3.68 22.14
C LEU A 46 -10.88 -5.02 21.91
N VAL A 47 -10.61 -5.68 20.77
CA VAL A 47 -11.14 -7.02 20.48
C VAL A 47 -10.66 -8.05 21.51
N ARG A 48 -9.36 -8.09 21.83
CA ARG A 48 -8.81 -9.00 22.87
C ARG A 48 -9.44 -8.79 24.23
N LYS A 49 -9.73 -7.54 24.59
CA LYS A 49 -10.43 -7.19 25.84
C LYS A 49 -11.95 -7.40 25.78
N ARG A 50 -12.49 -7.89 24.64
CA ARG A 50 -13.93 -8.05 24.42
C ARG A 50 -14.75 -6.76 24.58
N GLN A 51 -14.13 -5.60 24.30
CA GLN A 51 -14.77 -4.29 24.33
C GLN A 51 -15.50 -4.01 23.02
N VAL A 52 -15.12 -4.69 21.94
CA VAL A 52 -15.77 -4.70 20.63
C VAL A 52 -15.56 -6.08 19.99
N SER A 53 -16.51 -6.56 19.24
CA SER A 53 -16.38 -7.82 18.50
C SER A 53 -15.80 -7.58 17.09
N PRO A 54 -15.20 -8.61 16.46
CA PRO A 54 -14.79 -8.55 15.05
C PRO A 54 -15.93 -8.20 14.10
N SER A 55 -17.13 -8.70 14.35
CA SER A 55 -18.32 -8.41 13.51
C SER A 55 -18.73 -6.95 13.60
N GLU A 56 -18.75 -6.36 14.80
CA GLU A 56 -19.08 -4.96 14.99
C GLU A 56 -18.05 -4.03 14.29
N LEU A 57 -16.75 -4.34 14.39
CA LEU A 57 -15.72 -3.57 13.67
C LEU A 57 -15.86 -3.72 12.14
N LEU A 58 -16.14 -4.92 11.66
CA LEU A 58 -16.38 -5.17 10.24
C LEU A 58 -17.60 -4.40 9.74
N ASP A 59 -18.72 -4.46 10.45
CA ASP A 59 -19.95 -3.78 10.05
C ASP A 59 -19.76 -2.26 10.03
N ALA A 60 -19.05 -1.71 11.00
CA ALA A 60 -18.68 -0.29 11.01
C ALA A 60 -17.77 0.09 9.83
N ALA A 61 -16.77 -0.75 9.51
CA ALA A 61 -15.90 -0.52 8.37
C ALA A 61 -16.65 -0.59 7.03
N ILE A 62 -17.58 -1.53 6.89
CA ILE A 62 -18.48 -1.65 5.72
C ILE A 62 -19.37 -0.41 5.62
N ALA A 63 -20.05 -0.01 6.70
CA ALA A 63 -20.92 1.16 6.72
C ALA A 63 -20.17 2.43 6.29
N ARG A 64 -18.97 2.68 6.84
CA ARG A 64 -18.13 3.82 6.43
C ARG A 64 -17.67 3.70 4.99
N THR A 65 -17.34 2.50 4.53
CA THR A 65 -16.96 2.25 3.13
C THR A 65 -18.08 2.66 2.18
N GLU A 66 -19.30 2.18 2.41
CA GLU A 66 -20.45 2.47 1.54
C GLU A 66 -20.87 3.94 1.61
N ALA A 67 -20.75 4.58 2.77
CA ALA A 67 -21.05 6.01 2.93
C ALA A 67 -20.04 6.91 2.20
N LEU A 68 -18.75 6.57 2.19
CA LEU A 68 -17.68 7.44 1.72
C LEU A 68 -17.20 7.11 0.30
N ASN A 69 -17.34 5.86 -0.13
CA ASN A 69 -16.88 5.43 -1.46
C ASN A 69 -17.54 6.17 -2.64
N PRO A 70 -18.84 6.53 -2.61
CA PRO A 70 -19.43 7.32 -3.70
C PRO A 70 -18.75 8.68 -3.92
N ARG A 71 -18.15 9.26 -2.85
CA ARG A 71 -17.45 10.54 -2.93
C ARG A 71 -15.98 10.40 -3.34
N PHE A 72 -15.29 9.36 -2.86
CA PHE A 72 -13.84 9.25 -2.98
C PHE A 72 -13.36 8.14 -3.90
N ASN A 73 -14.22 7.16 -4.23
CA ASN A 73 -13.96 6.05 -5.14
C ASN A 73 -12.67 5.27 -4.84
N PHE A 74 -12.59 4.70 -3.64
CA PHE A 74 -11.41 3.97 -3.17
C PHE A 74 -11.56 2.44 -3.17
N ILE A 75 -12.77 1.89 -3.37
CA ILE A 75 -13.05 0.45 -3.41
C ILE A 75 -13.15 -0.05 -4.86
N ALA A 76 -12.33 -1.06 -5.19
CA ALA A 76 -12.41 -1.81 -6.43
C ALA A 76 -13.29 -3.06 -6.28
N GLN A 77 -13.10 -3.83 -5.20
CA GLN A 77 -13.78 -5.10 -4.98
C GLN A 77 -14.31 -5.19 -3.54
N ARG A 78 -15.55 -5.68 -3.40
CA ARG A 78 -16.21 -5.93 -2.12
C ARG A 78 -16.15 -7.42 -1.80
N HIS A 79 -15.50 -7.80 -0.71
CA HIS A 79 -15.38 -9.18 -0.23
C HIS A 79 -16.11 -9.35 1.11
N TYR A 80 -17.29 -8.74 1.28
CA TYR A 80 -18.01 -8.69 2.56
C TYR A 80 -18.43 -10.08 3.04
N ASP A 81 -18.92 -10.94 2.14
CA ASP A 81 -19.30 -12.32 2.47
C ASP A 81 -18.07 -13.14 2.85
N TYR A 82 -16.94 -12.94 2.17
CA TYR A 82 -15.67 -13.58 2.53
C TYR A 82 -15.26 -13.22 3.95
N ALA A 83 -15.31 -11.93 4.31
CA ALA A 83 -14.99 -11.44 5.64
C ALA A 83 -15.92 -12.03 6.72
N ARG A 84 -17.22 -12.06 6.47
CA ARG A 84 -18.21 -12.63 7.39
C ARG A 84 -18.02 -14.13 7.59
N LYS A 85 -17.73 -14.86 6.52
CA LYS A 85 -17.40 -16.31 6.60
C LYS A 85 -16.13 -16.54 7.42
N ALA A 86 -15.08 -15.74 7.25
CA ALA A 86 -13.86 -15.84 8.04
C ALA A 86 -14.12 -15.64 9.54
N ILE A 87 -14.93 -14.65 9.92
CA ILE A 87 -15.31 -14.41 11.31
C ILE A 87 -16.11 -15.60 11.86
N ALA A 88 -17.10 -16.10 11.11
CA ALA A 88 -17.96 -17.21 11.51
C ALA A 88 -17.18 -18.53 11.68
N ALA A 89 -16.14 -18.76 10.88
CA ALA A 89 -15.26 -19.91 10.98
C ALA A 89 -14.28 -19.83 12.20
N GLY A 90 -14.18 -18.67 12.83
CA GLY A 90 -13.26 -18.43 13.92
C GLY A 90 -11.91 -17.90 13.44
N LEU A 91 -11.56 -16.67 13.85
CA LEU A 91 -10.33 -16.01 13.44
C LEU A 91 -9.10 -16.58 14.16
N PRO A 92 -7.94 -16.65 13.50
CA PRO A 92 -6.69 -16.99 14.15
C PRO A 92 -6.35 -16.02 15.28
N LYS A 93 -5.70 -16.54 16.34
CA LYS A 93 -5.17 -15.70 17.42
C LYS A 93 -3.85 -15.07 16.97
N GLY A 94 -3.91 -13.82 16.53
CA GLY A 94 -2.78 -13.07 16.03
C GLY A 94 -2.75 -11.63 16.56
N PRO A 95 -1.72 -10.85 16.17
CA PRO A 95 -1.57 -9.47 16.65
C PRO A 95 -2.73 -8.56 16.20
N PHE A 96 -3.44 -8.90 15.13
CA PHE A 96 -4.52 -8.12 14.52
C PHE A 96 -5.87 -8.85 14.51
N THR A 97 -6.09 -9.82 15.42
CA THR A 97 -7.34 -10.56 15.45
C THR A 97 -8.57 -9.65 15.47
N GLY A 98 -9.39 -9.74 14.43
CA GLY A 98 -10.65 -9.03 14.28
C GLY A 98 -10.53 -7.62 13.68
N VAL A 99 -9.35 -7.17 13.29
CA VAL A 99 -9.16 -5.86 12.67
C VAL A 99 -9.54 -5.91 11.18
N PRO A 100 -10.45 -5.04 10.68
CA PRO A 100 -10.78 -4.94 9.26
C PRO A 100 -9.56 -4.54 8.43
N TRP A 101 -9.42 -5.15 7.24
CA TRP A 101 -8.28 -4.94 6.36
C TRP A 101 -8.71 -4.86 4.89
N LEU A 102 -8.16 -3.89 4.16
CA LEU A 102 -8.31 -3.78 2.71
C LEU A 102 -6.98 -4.11 2.02
N LEU A 103 -7.06 -4.93 0.98
CA LEU A 103 -5.95 -5.22 0.09
C LEU A 103 -5.93 -4.20 -1.07
N LYS A 104 -4.79 -3.98 -1.68
CA LYS A 104 -4.73 -3.31 -2.99
C LYS A 104 -5.13 -4.31 -4.07
N ASP A 105 -5.91 -3.90 -5.06
CA ASP A 105 -6.31 -4.77 -6.19
C ASP A 105 -5.16 -4.99 -7.21
N LEU A 106 -3.97 -5.31 -6.70
CA LEU A 106 -2.78 -5.60 -7.50
C LEU A 106 -1.85 -6.55 -6.76
N ASN A 107 -1.57 -7.72 -7.35
CA ASN A 107 -0.66 -8.74 -6.82
C ASN A 107 -1.02 -9.31 -5.43
N THR A 108 -2.26 -9.11 -4.97
CA THR A 108 -2.80 -9.67 -3.73
C THR A 108 -3.98 -10.58 -4.06
N ASN A 109 -3.66 -11.81 -4.36
CA ASN A 109 -4.63 -12.81 -4.77
C ASN A 109 -5.28 -13.49 -3.58
N ILE A 110 -6.60 -13.69 -3.66
CA ILE A 110 -7.37 -14.63 -2.85
C ILE A 110 -7.95 -15.64 -3.82
N ALA A 111 -7.71 -16.93 -3.60
CA ALA A 111 -8.18 -17.98 -4.52
C ALA A 111 -9.71 -17.90 -4.74
N GLY A 112 -10.12 -17.87 -5.99
CA GLY A 112 -11.52 -17.74 -6.41
C GLY A 112 -12.08 -16.32 -6.38
N GLU A 113 -11.40 -15.34 -5.80
CA GLU A 113 -11.84 -13.95 -5.74
C GLU A 113 -11.25 -13.09 -6.87
N LEU A 114 -11.92 -11.98 -7.19
CA LEU A 114 -11.53 -11.07 -8.25
C LEU A 114 -10.19 -10.38 -7.93
N THR A 115 -9.35 -10.23 -8.95
CA THR A 115 -8.13 -9.41 -8.95
C THR A 115 -7.96 -8.80 -10.33
N GLU A 116 -8.36 -7.56 -10.51
CA GLU A 116 -8.48 -6.95 -11.84
C GLU A 116 -7.38 -5.91 -12.14
N GLY A 117 -6.61 -5.50 -11.13
CA GLY A 117 -5.46 -4.61 -11.29
C GLY A 117 -5.80 -3.26 -11.94
N GLY A 118 -7.03 -2.76 -11.76
CA GLY A 118 -7.52 -1.53 -12.39
C GLY A 118 -7.62 -1.62 -13.92
N SER A 119 -7.60 -2.82 -14.52
CA SER A 119 -7.50 -3.02 -15.96
C SER A 119 -8.74 -3.69 -16.54
N ARG A 120 -9.30 -3.09 -17.61
CA ARG A 120 -10.36 -3.72 -18.40
C ARG A 120 -9.91 -5.06 -19.02
N PHE A 121 -8.63 -5.20 -19.31
CA PHE A 121 -8.04 -6.43 -19.81
C PHE A 121 -8.08 -7.58 -18.80
N TYR A 122 -8.09 -7.25 -17.50
CA TYR A 122 -8.22 -8.22 -16.41
C TYR A 122 -9.63 -8.30 -15.82
N LYS A 123 -10.62 -7.62 -16.41
CA LYS A 123 -12.01 -7.65 -15.94
C LYS A 123 -12.51 -9.09 -15.81
N GLY A 124 -13.06 -9.42 -14.64
CA GLY A 124 -13.56 -10.76 -14.32
C GLY A 124 -12.48 -11.79 -13.97
N PHE A 125 -11.20 -11.42 -13.91
CA PHE A 125 -10.14 -12.37 -13.55
C PHE A 125 -10.26 -12.78 -12.09
N ARG A 126 -10.38 -14.11 -11.87
CA ARG A 126 -10.35 -14.71 -10.54
C ARG A 126 -9.01 -15.42 -10.34
N ALA A 127 -8.38 -15.11 -9.22
CA ALA A 127 -7.07 -15.64 -8.92
C ALA A 127 -7.13 -17.16 -8.65
N PRO A 128 -6.21 -17.96 -9.21
CA PRO A 128 -6.21 -19.41 -8.97
C PRO A 128 -5.63 -19.80 -7.60
N VAL A 129 -4.88 -18.92 -6.96
CA VAL A 129 -4.18 -19.18 -5.70
C VAL A 129 -4.22 -17.97 -4.77
N THR A 130 -4.08 -18.21 -3.47
CA THR A 130 -3.94 -17.14 -2.47
C THR A 130 -2.46 -16.77 -2.30
N SER A 131 -2.15 -15.48 -2.36
CA SER A 131 -0.80 -14.95 -2.16
C SER A 131 -0.28 -15.22 -0.75
N GLU A 132 1.03 -15.44 -0.61
CA GLU A 132 1.64 -15.70 0.70
C GLU A 132 1.46 -14.52 1.67
N LEU A 133 1.54 -13.29 1.18
CA LEU A 133 1.22 -12.09 1.98
C LEU A 133 -0.20 -12.14 2.55
N VAL A 134 -1.18 -12.52 1.74
CA VAL A 134 -2.60 -12.64 2.17
C VAL A 134 -2.73 -13.70 3.25
N LYS A 135 -2.13 -14.87 3.06
CA LYS A 135 -2.10 -15.93 4.08
C LYS A 135 -1.46 -15.46 5.39
N ARG A 136 -0.41 -14.64 5.33
CA ARG A 136 0.21 -14.06 6.53
C ARG A 136 -0.70 -13.05 7.22
N ALA A 137 -1.38 -12.19 6.45
CA ALA A 137 -2.36 -11.26 7.00
C ALA A 137 -3.52 -12.00 7.70
N GLU A 138 -4.03 -13.07 7.09
CA GLU A 138 -5.07 -13.91 7.69
C GLU A 138 -4.57 -14.60 8.97
N ARG A 139 -3.36 -15.18 8.95
CA ARG A 139 -2.75 -15.76 10.18
C ARG A 139 -2.53 -14.73 11.27
N ALA A 140 -2.27 -13.48 10.92
CA ALA A 140 -2.18 -12.36 11.86
C ALA A 140 -3.55 -11.96 12.46
N GLY A 141 -4.65 -12.50 11.90
CA GLY A 141 -6.02 -12.29 12.37
C GLY A 141 -6.75 -11.12 11.71
N PHE A 142 -6.22 -10.53 10.66
CA PHE A 142 -6.93 -9.51 9.88
C PHE A 142 -8.21 -10.05 9.24
N VAL A 143 -9.23 -9.23 9.20
CA VAL A 143 -10.51 -9.50 8.51
C VAL A 143 -10.50 -8.79 7.16
N ILE A 144 -10.16 -9.51 6.10
CA ILE A 144 -10.08 -8.96 4.75
C ILE A 144 -11.48 -8.80 4.18
N PHE A 145 -11.93 -7.55 3.92
CA PHE A 145 -13.30 -7.27 3.49
C PHE A 145 -13.41 -6.62 2.11
N GLY A 146 -12.31 -6.43 1.40
CA GLY A 146 -12.32 -5.88 0.05
C GLY A 146 -10.95 -5.54 -0.49
N LYS A 147 -10.97 -4.97 -1.71
CA LYS A 147 -9.77 -4.46 -2.36
C LYS A 147 -9.95 -3.00 -2.77
N THR A 148 -8.86 -2.25 -2.69
CA THR A 148 -8.82 -0.83 -3.03
C THR A 148 -8.41 -0.60 -4.48
N THR A 149 -8.84 0.52 -5.03
CA THR A 149 -8.51 0.95 -6.38
C THR A 149 -7.01 1.17 -6.59
N THR A 150 -6.58 0.97 -7.82
CA THR A 150 -5.22 1.19 -8.32
C THR A 150 -5.32 1.68 -9.78
N PRO A 151 -4.38 2.47 -10.31
CA PRO A 151 -4.33 2.69 -11.74
C PRO A 151 -4.07 1.39 -12.48
N GLU A 152 -4.30 1.35 -13.77
CA GLU A 152 -4.09 0.14 -14.57
C GLU A 152 -2.69 -0.43 -14.35
N LEU A 153 -2.63 -1.68 -13.87
CA LEU A 153 -1.40 -2.45 -13.56
C LEU A 153 -0.43 -1.74 -12.59
N GLY A 154 -0.88 -0.70 -11.91
CA GLY A 154 -0.06 0.07 -10.98
C GLY A 154 0.99 0.97 -11.63
N LEU A 155 0.82 1.38 -12.88
CA LEU A 155 1.86 2.00 -13.70
C LEU A 155 2.00 3.52 -13.53
N THR A 156 1.08 4.19 -12.84
CA THR A 156 1.13 5.65 -12.66
C THR A 156 1.22 6.07 -11.20
N GLY A 157 1.70 7.29 -10.96
CA GLY A 157 1.74 7.95 -9.66
C GLY A 157 0.40 8.60 -9.25
N THR A 158 -0.64 8.41 -10.03
CA THR A 158 -2.04 8.78 -9.76
C THR A 158 -2.88 7.50 -9.68
N THR A 159 -4.10 7.58 -9.13
CA THR A 159 -5.02 6.43 -9.10
C THR A 159 -6.27 6.77 -9.88
N GLU A 160 -6.16 6.59 -11.16
CA GLU A 160 -7.16 6.85 -12.19
C GLU A 160 -7.13 5.66 -13.16
N ASN A 161 -8.28 5.11 -13.50
CA ASN A 161 -8.37 4.04 -14.50
C ASN A 161 -9.76 3.96 -15.12
N LYS A 162 -9.84 3.41 -16.32
CA LYS A 162 -11.10 3.28 -17.08
C LYS A 162 -12.02 2.17 -16.60
N LEU A 163 -11.56 1.31 -15.70
CA LEU A 163 -12.38 0.22 -15.14
C LEU A 163 -13.20 0.70 -13.93
N THR A 164 -12.58 1.44 -13.00
CA THR A 164 -13.21 1.84 -11.74
C THR A 164 -13.36 3.36 -11.60
N GLY A 165 -12.76 4.16 -12.48
CA GLY A 165 -12.74 5.62 -12.41
C GLY A 165 -11.65 6.18 -11.48
N ASP A 166 -11.75 7.48 -11.20
CA ASP A 166 -10.73 8.25 -10.49
C ASP A 166 -10.92 8.16 -8.97
N THR A 167 -9.84 7.90 -8.26
CA THR A 167 -9.81 7.96 -6.79
C THR A 167 -9.45 9.36 -6.32
N ARG A 168 -10.29 9.96 -5.50
CA ARG A 168 -10.16 11.35 -5.03
C ARG A 168 -9.51 11.43 -3.67
N ASN A 169 -8.77 12.53 -3.45
CA ASN A 169 -8.14 12.80 -2.16
C ASN A 169 -9.20 13.22 -1.13
N PRO A 170 -9.29 12.57 0.05
CA PRO A 170 -10.26 12.93 1.07
C PRO A 170 -10.08 14.35 1.66
N TRP A 171 -8.86 14.90 1.63
CA TRP A 171 -8.58 16.26 2.10
C TRP A 171 -9.07 17.33 1.13
N ASP A 172 -8.97 17.05 -0.17
CA ASP A 172 -9.44 17.92 -1.25
C ASP A 172 -9.82 17.05 -2.45
N PRO A 173 -11.12 16.83 -2.71
CA PRO A 173 -11.56 15.98 -3.84
C PRO A 173 -11.20 16.49 -5.23
N ALA A 174 -10.71 17.73 -5.36
CA ALA A 174 -10.17 18.25 -6.61
C ALA A 174 -8.72 17.82 -6.87
N ARG A 175 -8.07 17.20 -5.88
CA ARG A 175 -6.70 16.71 -5.96
C ARG A 175 -6.65 15.18 -6.05
N ILE A 176 -5.52 14.68 -6.57
CA ILE A 176 -5.23 13.25 -6.65
C ILE A 176 -4.98 12.66 -5.25
N ALA A 177 -5.33 11.40 -5.06
CA ALA A 177 -4.97 10.63 -3.86
C ALA A 177 -3.52 10.10 -3.93
N GLY A 178 -2.80 10.40 -5.02
CA GLY A 178 -1.54 9.75 -5.33
C GLY A 178 -1.75 8.33 -5.89
N GLY A 179 -0.67 7.65 -6.22
CA GLY A 179 -0.68 6.31 -6.81
C GLY A 179 0.65 5.57 -6.65
N SER A 180 0.60 4.31 -6.92
CA SER A 180 -0.52 3.52 -7.42
C SER A 180 -1.40 2.89 -6.31
N SER A 181 -1.14 3.12 -5.02
CA SER A 181 -1.98 2.66 -3.91
C SER A 181 -2.92 3.78 -3.39
N GLY A 182 -3.47 4.61 -4.30
CA GLY A 182 -4.30 5.75 -3.93
C GLY A 182 -5.62 5.34 -3.27
N GLY A 183 -6.23 4.22 -3.69
CA GLY A 183 -7.41 3.70 -3.03
C GLY A 183 -7.17 3.33 -1.57
N ALA A 184 -6.03 2.69 -1.26
CA ALA A 184 -5.64 2.38 0.11
C ALA A 184 -5.44 3.66 0.94
N ALA A 185 -4.71 4.63 0.39
CA ALA A 185 -4.46 5.90 1.08
C ALA A 185 -5.75 6.71 1.28
N ALA A 186 -6.63 6.77 0.28
CA ALA A 186 -7.91 7.45 0.40
C ALA A 186 -8.81 6.80 1.46
N ALA A 187 -8.90 5.46 1.50
CA ALA A 187 -9.67 4.75 2.52
C ALA A 187 -9.17 5.03 3.94
N VAL A 188 -7.84 5.01 4.15
CA VAL A 188 -7.22 5.30 5.44
C VAL A 188 -7.38 6.77 5.83
N ALA A 189 -7.13 7.71 4.92
CA ALA A 189 -7.29 9.14 5.18
C ALA A 189 -8.74 9.51 5.47
N ALA A 190 -9.73 8.90 4.80
CA ALA A 190 -11.14 9.06 5.06
C ALA A 190 -11.60 8.43 6.37
N GLY A 191 -10.74 7.72 7.08
CA GLY A 191 -11.05 7.10 8.37
C GLY A 191 -11.88 5.82 8.30
N VAL A 192 -11.88 5.10 7.17
CA VAL A 192 -12.55 3.80 7.04
C VAL A 192 -11.87 2.74 7.90
N LEU A 193 -10.55 2.79 7.98
CA LEU A 193 -9.70 1.88 8.76
C LEU A 193 -8.34 2.55 9.02
N PRO A 194 -7.60 2.14 10.05
CA PRO A 194 -6.34 2.80 10.41
C PRO A 194 -5.15 2.46 9.50
N ALA A 195 -5.21 1.35 8.79
CA ALA A 195 -4.14 0.92 7.89
C ALA A 195 -4.71 0.04 6.77
N ALA A 196 -4.12 0.09 5.57
CA ALA A 196 -4.49 -0.73 4.42
C ALA A 196 -3.24 -1.19 3.66
N HIS A 197 -3.35 -2.36 2.98
CA HIS A 197 -2.28 -2.88 2.16
C HIS A 197 -1.96 -1.97 0.97
N ALA A 198 -0.67 -1.86 0.67
CA ALA A 198 -0.15 -1.09 -0.45
C ALA A 198 1.10 -1.76 -1.05
N THR A 199 1.47 -1.40 -2.27
CA THR A 199 2.69 -1.87 -2.95
C THR A 199 3.54 -0.69 -3.41
N ASP A 200 4.86 -0.88 -3.55
CA ASP A 200 5.78 0.16 -3.98
C ASP A 200 6.88 -0.42 -4.87
N GLY A 201 6.89 -0.06 -6.14
CA GLY A 201 7.95 -0.37 -7.10
C GLY A 201 8.65 0.89 -7.61
N GLY A 202 7.97 2.04 -7.59
CA GLY A 202 8.48 3.34 -8.01
C GLY A 202 8.03 4.51 -7.12
N GLY A 203 7.46 4.21 -5.93
CA GLY A 203 6.92 5.21 -5.01
C GLY A 203 5.48 4.92 -4.57
N SER A 204 4.91 3.81 -4.97
CA SER A 204 3.45 3.56 -4.86
C SER A 204 2.91 3.27 -3.45
N ILE A 205 3.72 3.24 -2.40
CA ILE A 205 3.35 3.42 -0.99
C ILE A 205 3.58 4.89 -0.59
N ARG A 206 4.77 5.41 -0.89
CA ARG A 206 5.26 6.70 -0.40
C ARG A 206 4.52 7.89 -1.02
N ILE A 207 4.25 7.85 -2.33
CA ILE A 207 3.50 8.90 -3.04
C ILE A 207 2.09 9.07 -2.45
N PRO A 208 1.22 8.03 -2.42
CA PRO A 208 -0.13 8.21 -1.88
C PRO A 208 -0.13 8.49 -0.36
N ALA A 209 0.84 7.99 0.40
CA ALA A 209 0.99 8.36 1.80
C ALA A 209 1.26 9.86 1.96
N SER A 210 2.15 10.43 1.14
CA SER A 210 2.44 11.86 1.11
C SER A 210 1.22 12.68 0.70
N CYS A 211 0.53 12.30 -0.39
CA CYS A 211 -0.66 13.00 -0.87
C CYS A 211 -1.82 13.00 0.14
N CYS A 212 -1.94 11.95 0.94
CA CYS A 212 -3.06 11.76 1.87
C CYS A 212 -2.70 11.99 3.35
N GLY A 213 -1.48 12.47 3.66
CA GLY A 213 -1.06 12.77 5.04
C GLY A 213 -0.94 11.55 5.93
N LEU A 214 -0.37 10.45 5.41
CA LEU A 214 -0.22 9.15 6.07
C LEU A 214 1.25 8.77 6.23
N PHE A 215 1.50 7.76 7.07
CA PHE A 215 2.79 7.09 7.13
C PHE A 215 2.90 6.02 6.04
N GLY A 216 3.99 6.04 5.28
CA GLY A 216 4.26 5.10 4.20
C GLY A 216 5.72 4.66 4.19
N LEU A 217 5.98 3.42 4.59
CA LEU A 217 7.30 2.79 4.56
C LEU A 217 7.39 1.84 3.36
N LYS A 218 8.42 2.00 2.53
CA LYS A 218 8.80 0.98 1.55
C LYS A 218 9.86 0.05 2.18
N PRO A 219 9.52 -1.22 2.49
CA PRO A 219 10.51 -2.17 3.01
C PRO A 219 11.64 -2.45 2.04
N SER A 220 12.74 -2.96 2.55
CA SER A 220 13.88 -3.41 1.75
C SER A 220 13.47 -4.56 0.82
N ARG A 221 14.19 -4.72 -0.31
CA ARG A 221 14.04 -5.85 -1.21
C ARG A 221 14.18 -7.17 -0.44
N GLY A 222 13.33 -8.16 -0.77
CA GLY A 222 13.32 -9.47 -0.13
C GLY A 222 12.83 -9.48 1.33
N ARG A 223 12.29 -8.35 1.86
CA ARG A 223 11.76 -8.27 3.22
C ARG A 223 10.38 -8.91 3.33
N VAL A 224 9.50 -8.71 2.35
CA VAL A 224 8.11 -9.19 2.34
C VAL A 224 7.90 -10.11 1.14
N PRO A 225 7.20 -11.26 1.30
CA PRO A 225 6.99 -12.22 0.22
C PRO A 225 6.07 -11.68 -0.87
N MET A 226 6.22 -12.18 -2.09
CA MET A 226 5.40 -11.84 -3.25
C MET A 226 4.73 -13.06 -3.92
N GLY A 227 5.04 -14.28 -3.48
CA GLY A 227 4.58 -15.54 -4.06
C GLY A 227 3.11 -15.87 -3.82
N PRO A 228 2.67 -17.02 -4.31
CA PRO A 228 3.48 -18.10 -4.86
C PRO A 228 3.68 -18.09 -6.39
N LEU A 229 2.99 -17.20 -7.14
CA LEU A 229 3.09 -17.20 -8.61
C LEU A 229 4.46 -16.70 -9.09
N ARG A 230 5.04 -15.77 -8.36
CA ARG A 230 6.41 -15.27 -8.54
C ARG A 230 6.90 -14.70 -7.21
N THR A 231 8.20 -14.84 -6.93
CA THR A 231 8.79 -14.40 -5.65
C THR A 231 9.37 -12.99 -5.69
N GLU A 232 9.30 -12.32 -6.84
CA GLU A 232 9.68 -10.92 -7.02
C GLU A 232 8.84 -10.24 -8.09
N GLY A 233 8.68 -8.93 -8.01
CA GLY A 233 8.07 -8.09 -9.05
C GLY A 233 9.08 -7.13 -9.64
N TRP A 234 9.06 -6.97 -10.97
CA TRP A 234 9.92 -6.04 -11.70
C TRP A 234 11.41 -6.21 -11.34
N GLY A 235 11.93 -7.44 -11.41
CA GLY A 235 13.33 -7.73 -11.09
C GLY A 235 13.74 -7.35 -9.67
N GLY A 236 12.83 -7.46 -8.71
CA GLY A 236 13.07 -7.12 -7.30
C GLY A 236 12.92 -5.65 -6.94
N LEU A 237 12.42 -4.80 -7.85
CA LEU A 237 12.14 -3.39 -7.56
C LEU A 237 10.86 -3.20 -6.74
N SER A 238 9.87 -4.10 -6.87
CA SER A 238 8.58 -4.00 -6.20
C SER A 238 8.58 -4.69 -4.84
N THR A 239 7.82 -4.16 -3.90
CA THR A 239 7.59 -4.75 -2.56
C THR A 239 6.17 -4.48 -2.08
N HIS A 240 5.70 -5.29 -1.14
CA HIS A 240 4.44 -5.10 -0.42
C HIS A 240 4.68 -4.45 0.93
N HIS A 241 3.71 -3.69 1.42
CA HIS A 241 3.56 -3.29 2.81
C HIS A 241 2.18 -2.64 3.03
N ALA A 242 2.13 -1.51 3.75
CA ALA A 242 0.90 -0.79 4.08
C ALA A 242 1.11 0.73 4.07
N VAL A 243 0.01 1.46 3.93
CA VAL A 243 -0.13 2.84 4.39
C VAL A 243 -0.90 2.82 5.71
N SER A 244 -0.52 3.66 6.67
CA SER A 244 -1.12 3.68 8.01
C SER A 244 -1.11 5.07 8.64
N TRP A 245 -1.91 5.24 9.70
CA TRP A 245 -1.86 6.46 10.50
C TRP A 245 -0.65 6.54 11.41
N SER A 246 -0.20 5.38 11.92
CA SER A 246 0.86 5.31 12.92
C SER A 246 2.06 4.51 12.44
N VAL A 247 3.25 4.91 12.88
CA VAL A 247 4.48 4.13 12.74
C VAL A 247 4.33 2.78 13.43
N ARG A 248 3.59 2.72 14.54
CA ARG A 248 3.34 1.51 15.32
C ARG A 248 2.60 0.45 14.51
N ASP A 249 1.56 0.85 13.76
CA ASP A 249 0.86 -0.08 12.88
C ASP A 249 1.75 -0.60 11.77
N SER A 250 2.50 0.28 11.11
CA SER A 250 3.45 -0.11 10.06
C SER A 250 4.46 -1.14 10.57
N ALA A 251 5.05 -0.91 11.73
CA ALA A 251 6.02 -1.82 12.33
C ALA A 251 5.38 -3.17 12.69
N ALA A 252 4.20 -3.18 13.32
CA ALA A 252 3.49 -4.40 13.69
C ALA A 252 3.01 -5.20 12.46
N ILE A 253 2.56 -4.52 11.39
CA ILE A 253 2.20 -5.15 10.12
C ILE A 253 3.44 -5.78 9.48
N LEU A 254 4.59 -5.10 9.53
CA LEU A 254 5.84 -5.65 9.01
C LEU A 254 6.27 -6.89 9.80
N ASP A 255 6.15 -6.91 11.13
CA ASP A 255 6.38 -8.09 11.96
C ASP A 255 5.47 -9.28 11.56
N ALA A 256 4.22 -9.00 11.23
CA ALA A 256 3.27 -10.02 10.83
C ALA A 256 3.47 -10.56 9.41
N THR A 257 4.12 -9.79 8.52
CA THR A 257 4.15 -10.09 7.08
C THR A 257 5.54 -10.35 6.51
N HIS A 258 6.63 -9.96 7.20
CA HIS A 258 7.99 -10.11 6.71
C HIS A 258 8.46 -11.57 6.69
N GLY A 259 9.62 -11.78 6.06
CA GLY A 259 10.33 -13.07 6.01
C GLY A 259 10.23 -13.73 4.64
N VAL A 260 11.17 -14.61 4.39
CA VAL A 260 11.27 -15.37 3.13
C VAL A 260 10.10 -16.33 2.94
N GLU A 261 9.87 -16.69 1.70
CA GLU A 261 8.97 -17.78 1.28
C GLU A 261 9.74 -18.82 0.48
N PRO A 262 9.22 -20.04 0.31
CA PRO A 262 9.86 -21.03 -0.54
C PRO A 262 10.11 -20.50 -1.95
N GLY A 263 11.34 -20.63 -2.45
CA GLY A 263 11.75 -20.13 -3.77
C GLY A 263 12.15 -18.66 -3.82
N SER A 264 12.17 -17.93 -2.71
CA SER A 264 12.67 -16.54 -2.67
C SER A 264 14.11 -16.47 -3.18
N ARG A 265 14.36 -15.57 -4.13
CA ARG A 265 15.73 -15.30 -4.65
C ARG A 265 16.56 -14.46 -3.67
N TYR A 266 15.89 -13.66 -2.86
CA TYR A 266 16.51 -12.77 -1.86
C TYR A 266 15.79 -12.93 -0.53
N GLY A 267 16.53 -12.72 0.55
CA GLY A 267 15.99 -12.64 1.91
C GLY A 267 16.66 -11.51 2.66
N ALA A 268 15.88 -10.62 3.25
CA ALA A 268 16.41 -9.63 4.17
C ALA A 268 16.58 -10.29 5.57
N PRO A 269 17.68 -10.02 6.30
CA PRO A 269 17.89 -10.57 7.64
C PRO A 269 16.72 -10.23 8.56
N ALA A 270 16.28 -11.21 9.38
CA ALA A 270 15.26 -10.96 10.36
C ALA A 270 15.75 -9.95 11.43
N PRO A 271 14.89 -9.05 11.91
CA PRO A 271 15.25 -8.19 13.04
C PRO A 271 15.39 -9.05 14.31
N VAL A 272 16.33 -8.69 15.19
CA VAL A 272 16.60 -9.45 16.42
C VAL A 272 15.39 -9.46 17.34
N ASP A 273 14.75 -8.30 17.55
CA ASP A 273 13.63 -8.12 18.49
C ASP A 273 12.28 -7.81 17.80
N GLY A 274 12.22 -7.88 16.48
CA GLY A 274 11.08 -7.40 15.70
C GLY A 274 11.07 -5.88 15.48
N PHE A 275 10.24 -5.43 14.54
CA PHE A 275 10.12 -4.00 14.16
C PHE A 275 9.31 -3.20 15.18
N LEU A 276 8.21 -3.76 15.69
CA LEU A 276 7.37 -3.11 16.69
C LEU A 276 8.15 -2.78 17.95
N ALA A 277 9.06 -3.67 18.37
CA ALA A 277 9.88 -3.47 19.55
C ALA A 277 10.90 -2.32 19.40
N GLN A 278 11.14 -1.82 18.18
CA GLN A 278 12.01 -0.66 17.94
C GLN A 278 11.26 0.67 18.03
N VAL A 279 9.93 0.66 17.92
CA VAL A 279 9.11 1.88 17.98
C VAL A 279 9.20 2.51 19.35
N GLY A 280 9.59 3.78 19.39
CA GLY A 280 9.78 4.53 20.65
C GLY A 280 11.14 4.35 21.33
N LYS A 281 12.02 3.47 20.82
CA LYS A 281 13.41 3.44 21.28
C LYS A 281 14.16 4.68 20.81
N ASN A 282 15.02 5.22 21.67
CA ASN A 282 15.88 6.33 21.29
C ASN A 282 16.90 5.86 20.24
N PRO A 283 16.92 6.47 19.02
CA PRO A 283 17.84 6.07 17.97
C PRO A 283 19.27 6.61 18.17
N GLY A 284 19.54 7.36 19.24
CA GLY A 284 20.77 8.09 19.42
C GLY A 284 20.84 9.34 18.53
N LYS A 285 22.04 9.90 18.38
CA LYS A 285 22.27 11.04 17.48
C LYS A 285 22.55 10.53 16.06
N LEU A 286 21.70 10.90 15.12
CA LEU A 286 21.83 10.53 13.72
C LEU A 286 22.49 11.66 12.92
N ARG A 287 23.24 11.29 11.86
CA ARG A 287 23.58 12.18 10.75
C ARG A 287 22.50 12.03 9.67
N ILE A 288 21.92 13.14 9.26
CA ILE A 288 20.78 13.18 8.34
C ILE A 288 21.17 14.04 7.14
N ALA A 289 21.15 13.43 5.94
CA ALA A 289 21.34 14.14 4.69
C ALA A 289 20.02 14.80 4.28
N LEU A 290 20.02 16.11 4.07
CA LEU A 290 18.89 16.89 3.57
C LEU A 290 19.07 17.14 2.08
N MET A 291 18.12 16.66 1.28
CA MET A 291 18.06 16.89 -0.16
C MET A 291 16.83 17.73 -0.50
N LEU A 292 17.04 18.98 -0.92
CA LEU A 292 15.96 19.94 -1.21
C LEU A 292 15.64 20.02 -2.71
N ASP A 293 16.60 19.70 -3.57
CA ASP A 293 16.43 19.78 -5.01
C ASP A 293 16.08 18.41 -5.60
N SER A 294 15.25 18.41 -6.64
CA SER A 294 14.93 17.20 -7.38
C SER A 294 16.18 16.68 -8.09
N PRO A 295 16.53 15.40 -7.97
CA PRO A 295 17.65 14.81 -8.71
C PRO A 295 17.44 14.83 -10.23
N THR A 296 16.21 15.02 -10.72
CA THR A 296 15.89 15.18 -12.14
C THR A 296 16.05 16.62 -12.63
N GLY A 297 16.32 17.57 -11.75
CA GLY A 297 16.32 19.00 -12.07
C GLY A 297 14.92 19.62 -12.22
N SER A 298 13.85 18.85 -11.97
CA SER A 298 12.49 19.40 -11.99
C SER A 298 12.28 20.38 -10.84
N PRO A 299 11.53 21.48 -11.05
CA PRO A 299 11.20 22.41 -9.97
C PRO A 299 10.51 21.71 -8.80
N VAL A 300 10.91 22.05 -7.58
CA VAL A 300 10.24 21.60 -6.35
C VAL A 300 9.29 22.70 -5.89
N ASP A 301 8.03 22.33 -5.68
CA ASP A 301 7.02 23.27 -5.20
C ASP A 301 7.45 23.92 -3.87
N PRO A 302 7.29 25.24 -3.68
CA PRO A 302 7.70 25.94 -2.47
C PRO A 302 7.09 25.37 -1.18
N GLU A 303 5.84 24.89 -1.21
CA GLU A 303 5.20 24.26 -0.04
C GLU A 303 5.87 22.91 0.31
N CYS A 304 6.25 22.10 -0.70
CA CYS A 304 6.97 20.86 -0.49
C CYS A 304 8.39 21.12 0.08
N ARG A 305 9.08 22.14 -0.42
CA ARG A 305 10.38 22.57 0.10
C ARG A 305 10.27 23.03 1.56
N ALA A 306 9.30 23.90 1.87
CA ALA A 306 9.09 24.40 3.22
C ALA A 306 8.74 23.28 4.23
N ALA A 307 7.93 22.30 3.82
CA ALA A 307 7.62 21.13 4.63
C ALA A 307 8.87 20.25 4.91
N THR A 308 9.74 20.07 3.90
CA THR A 308 10.99 19.31 4.05
C THR A 308 11.97 20.03 4.98
N GLU A 309 12.11 21.36 4.85
CA GLU A 309 12.91 22.19 5.75
C GLU A 309 12.37 22.20 7.18
N ALA A 310 11.06 22.21 7.36
CA ALA A 310 10.42 22.11 8.68
C ALA A 310 10.73 20.76 9.35
N ALA A 311 10.69 19.66 8.59
CA ALA A 311 11.09 18.35 9.08
C ALA A 311 12.58 18.29 9.46
N ALA A 312 13.46 18.92 8.66
CA ALA A 312 14.87 19.04 8.98
C ALA A 312 15.10 19.77 10.30
N ARG A 313 14.49 20.95 10.47
CA ARG A 313 14.54 21.71 11.74
C ARG A 313 14.02 20.92 12.93
N LEU A 314 12.96 20.11 12.74
CA LEU A 314 12.49 19.22 13.79
C LEU A 314 13.55 18.20 14.19
N CYS A 315 14.24 17.59 13.22
CA CYS A 315 15.33 16.65 13.49
C CYS A 315 16.50 17.31 14.24
N GLU A 316 16.87 18.55 13.88
CA GLU A 316 17.88 19.33 14.59
C GLU A 316 17.46 19.60 16.05
N ASN A 317 16.21 19.99 16.27
CA ASN A 317 15.66 20.22 17.61
C ASN A 317 15.62 18.95 18.47
N LEU A 318 15.54 17.78 17.85
CA LEU A 318 15.66 16.48 18.51
C LEU A 318 17.11 16.06 18.77
N GLY A 319 18.10 16.90 18.37
CA GLY A 319 19.52 16.70 18.63
C GLY A 319 20.27 15.90 17.58
N HIS A 320 19.67 15.69 16.39
CA HIS A 320 20.34 15.08 15.24
C HIS A 320 21.20 16.12 14.50
N HIS A 321 22.20 15.64 13.75
CA HIS A 321 23.00 16.47 12.86
C HIS A 321 22.38 16.42 11.44
N VAL A 322 21.94 17.57 10.92
CA VAL A 322 21.36 17.69 9.59
C VAL A 322 22.29 18.50 8.69
N GLU A 323 22.59 17.97 7.51
CA GLU A 323 23.44 18.65 6.51
C GLU A 323 22.87 18.51 5.10
N ILE A 324 23.03 19.54 4.25
CA ILE A 324 22.65 19.44 2.84
C ILE A 324 23.63 18.51 2.15
N ALA A 325 23.16 17.33 1.75
CA ALA A 325 23.99 16.32 1.09
C ALA A 325 23.14 15.40 0.22
N GLN A 326 23.73 14.89 -0.86
CA GLN A 326 23.08 13.90 -1.74
C GLN A 326 24.11 12.99 -2.38
N PRO A 327 23.78 11.72 -2.64
CA PRO A 327 24.65 10.84 -3.41
C PRO A 327 24.75 11.32 -4.87
N LYS A 328 25.92 11.12 -5.49
CA LYS A 328 26.13 11.46 -6.90
C LYS A 328 25.77 10.26 -7.78
N TRP A 329 24.73 10.38 -8.57
CA TRP A 329 24.30 9.37 -9.54
C TRP A 329 23.83 9.97 -10.86
N ASN A 330 23.82 9.16 -11.93
CA ASN A 330 23.20 9.54 -13.19
C ASN A 330 21.72 9.17 -13.18
N VAL A 331 20.86 10.15 -12.90
CA VAL A 331 19.40 9.95 -12.74
C VAL A 331 18.77 9.43 -14.02
N GLY A 332 19.17 9.94 -15.19
CA GLY A 332 18.64 9.50 -16.49
C GLY A 332 18.96 8.03 -16.77
N ALA A 333 20.21 7.61 -16.51
CA ALA A 333 20.61 6.21 -16.67
C ALA A 333 19.86 5.28 -15.71
N VAL A 334 19.63 5.70 -14.48
CA VAL A 334 18.84 4.95 -13.49
C VAL A 334 17.37 4.84 -13.91
N GLY A 335 16.76 5.93 -14.38
CA GLY A 335 15.40 5.93 -14.90
C GLY A 335 15.23 4.99 -16.09
N LEU A 336 16.13 5.06 -17.07
CA LEU A 336 16.12 4.16 -18.23
C LEU A 336 16.29 2.69 -17.79
N ALA A 337 17.22 2.40 -16.90
CA ALA A 337 17.45 1.05 -16.39
C ALA A 337 16.20 0.49 -15.68
N ALA A 338 15.51 1.29 -14.87
CA ALA A 338 14.26 0.88 -14.24
C ALA A 338 13.20 0.53 -15.29
N PHE A 339 13.04 1.34 -16.34
CA PHE A 339 12.13 1.06 -17.45
C PHE A 339 12.50 -0.21 -18.21
N GLN A 340 13.79 -0.42 -18.50
CA GLN A 340 14.29 -1.63 -19.18
C GLN A 340 14.09 -2.91 -18.35
N ILE A 341 13.85 -2.81 -17.05
CA ILE A 341 13.52 -3.96 -16.19
C ILE A 341 12.01 -4.15 -16.07
N MET A 342 11.25 -3.06 -15.90
CA MET A 342 9.81 -3.11 -15.68
C MET A 342 9.03 -3.46 -16.95
N ALA A 343 9.36 -2.82 -18.06
CA ALA A 343 8.57 -2.90 -19.29
C ALA A 343 8.55 -4.32 -19.91
N PRO A 344 9.67 -5.06 -20.01
CA PRO A 344 9.62 -6.44 -20.47
C PRO A 344 8.76 -7.36 -19.62
N ALA A 345 8.77 -7.19 -18.29
CA ALA A 345 7.94 -7.98 -17.39
C ALA A 345 6.44 -7.73 -17.63
N ILE A 346 6.06 -6.46 -17.83
CA ILE A 346 4.68 -6.06 -18.15
C ILE A 346 4.28 -6.59 -19.54
N ALA A 347 5.14 -6.44 -20.54
CA ALA A 347 4.89 -6.94 -21.89
C ALA A 347 4.64 -8.45 -21.90
N ALA A 348 5.49 -9.22 -21.19
CA ALA A 348 5.32 -10.66 -21.06
C ALA A 348 3.97 -11.03 -20.42
N ASP A 349 3.62 -10.40 -19.30
CA ASP A 349 2.34 -10.66 -18.60
C ASP A 349 1.12 -10.35 -19.50
N LEU A 350 1.16 -9.26 -20.25
CA LEU A 350 0.06 -8.88 -21.16
C LEU A 350 -0.05 -9.84 -22.36
N ILE A 351 1.07 -10.21 -22.96
CA ILE A 351 1.11 -11.15 -24.10
C ILE A 351 0.61 -12.53 -23.65
N ASP A 352 1.08 -13.04 -22.50
CA ASP A 352 0.70 -14.35 -22.00
C ASP A 352 -0.77 -14.40 -21.59
N ARG A 353 -1.31 -13.31 -21.00
CA ARG A 353 -2.74 -13.20 -20.77
C ARG A 353 -3.53 -13.18 -22.08
N GLY A 354 -3.06 -12.45 -23.10
CA GLY A 354 -3.69 -12.43 -24.42
C GLY A 354 -3.81 -13.84 -25.01
N LYS A 355 -2.73 -14.60 -24.95
CA LYS A 355 -2.74 -16.02 -25.38
C LYS A 355 -3.71 -16.87 -24.57
N ALA A 356 -3.73 -16.71 -23.25
CA ALA A 356 -4.58 -17.49 -22.35
C ALA A 356 -6.08 -17.20 -22.50
N THR A 357 -6.44 -15.97 -22.88
CA THR A 357 -7.84 -15.52 -22.96
C THR A 357 -8.37 -15.46 -24.40
N GLY A 358 -7.50 -15.49 -25.41
CA GLY A 358 -7.86 -15.22 -26.81
C GLY A 358 -8.16 -13.74 -27.09
N ILE A 359 -7.97 -12.82 -26.13
CA ILE A 359 -8.19 -11.39 -26.27
C ILE A 359 -6.85 -10.71 -26.58
N ALA A 360 -6.74 -10.06 -27.73
CA ALA A 360 -5.53 -9.32 -28.07
C ALA A 360 -5.33 -8.11 -27.13
N PRO A 361 -4.12 -7.88 -26.57
CA PRO A 361 -3.82 -6.69 -25.79
C PRO A 361 -3.78 -5.47 -26.75
N GLY A 362 -4.78 -4.60 -26.67
CA GLY A 362 -4.96 -3.46 -27.57
C GLY A 362 -5.69 -2.30 -26.90
N PRO A 363 -5.91 -1.17 -27.61
CA PRO A 363 -6.46 0.07 -27.04
C PRO A 363 -7.90 -0.07 -26.52
N GLU A 364 -8.62 -1.12 -26.97
CA GLU A 364 -9.99 -1.40 -26.50
C GLU A 364 -10.02 -1.90 -25.05
N VAL A 365 -8.95 -2.57 -24.61
CA VAL A 365 -8.88 -3.22 -23.29
C VAL A 365 -7.76 -2.68 -22.39
N LEU A 366 -6.77 -1.99 -22.96
CA LEU A 366 -5.64 -1.40 -22.25
C LEU A 366 -5.63 0.12 -22.35
N GLU A 367 -5.07 0.76 -21.35
CA GLU A 367 -4.83 2.20 -21.36
C GLU A 367 -3.52 2.56 -22.10
N PRO A 368 -3.38 3.81 -22.58
CA PRO A 368 -2.22 4.23 -23.36
C PRO A 368 -0.88 3.96 -22.67
N ILE A 369 -0.82 4.12 -21.34
CA ILE A 369 0.38 3.85 -20.56
C ILE A 369 0.78 2.36 -20.60
N SER A 370 -0.18 1.46 -20.47
CA SER A 370 0.06 0.01 -20.53
C SER A 370 0.54 -0.42 -21.90
N LEU A 371 -0.04 0.16 -22.95
CA LEU A 371 0.40 -0.06 -24.34
C LEU A 371 1.81 0.47 -24.57
N ALA A 372 2.16 1.65 -24.04
CA ALA A 372 3.51 2.21 -24.13
C ALA A 372 4.55 1.32 -23.44
N PHE A 373 4.25 0.82 -22.21
CA PHE A 373 5.12 -0.13 -21.53
C PHE A 373 5.26 -1.44 -22.29
N MET A 374 4.16 -1.99 -22.83
CA MET A 374 4.21 -3.20 -23.64
C MET A 374 5.06 -3.01 -24.90
N GLY A 375 4.83 -1.93 -25.65
CA GLY A 375 5.59 -1.63 -26.86
C GLY A 375 7.08 -1.44 -26.61
N PHE A 376 7.44 -0.65 -25.58
CA PHE A 376 8.84 -0.48 -25.19
C PHE A 376 9.45 -1.79 -24.69
N GLY A 377 8.72 -2.57 -23.89
CA GLY A 377 9.20 -3.83 -23.33
C GLY A 377 9.58 -4.85 -24.41
N GLN A 378 8.88 -4.86 -25.56
CA GLN A 378 9.18 -5.72 -26.71
C GLN A 378 10.47 -5.33 -27.44
N THR A 379 10.97 -4.09 -27.28
CA THR A 379 12.21 -3.63 -27.90
C THR A 379 13.45 -3.88 -27.05
N VAL A 380 13.30 -4.21 -25.76
CA VAL A 380 14.40 -4.42 -24.82
C VAL A 380 15.05 -5.78 -25.06
N SER A 381 16.32 -5.77 -25.44
CA SER A 381 17.10 -7.00 -25.60
C SER A 381 17.53 -7.60 -24.25
N ALA A 382 17.93 -8.88 -24.24
CA ALA A 382 18.51 -9.52 -23.06
C ALA A 382 19.79 -8.80 -22.58
N MET A 383 20.59 -8.23 -23.50
CA MET A 383 21.74 -7.41 -23.15
C MET A 383 21.36 -6.10 -22.45
N ASP A 384 20.31 -5.43 -22.95
CA ASP A 384 19.83 -4.18 -22.32
C ASP A 384 19.32 -4.46 -20.92
N TYR A 385 18.55 -5.53 -20.73
CA TYR A 385 18.09 -5.98 -19.43
C TYR A 385 19.25 -6.29 -18.46
N ALA A 386 20.29 -6.97 -18.94
CA ALA A 386 21.48 -7.26 -18.12
C ALA A 386 22.24 -5.98 -17.73
N ARG A 387 22.44 -5.03 -18.68
CA ARG A 387 23.06 -3.73 -18.42
C ARG A 387 22.24 -2.88 -17.45
N ALA A 388 20.89 -2.90 -17.57
CA ALA A 388 20.00 -2.22 -16.66
C ALA A 388 20.16 -2.73 -15.21
N ASN A 389 20.23 -4.07 -15.02
CA ASN A 389 20.51 -4.65 -13.70
C ASN A 389 21.86 -4.18 -13.13
N ASN A 390 22.92 -4.15 -13.95
CA ASN A 390 24.23 -3.67 -13.52
C ASN A 390 24.18 -2.18 -13.12
N THR A 391 23.45 -1.34 -13.86
CA THR A 391 23.26 0.07 -13.53
C THR A 391 22.60 0.24 -12.17
N LEU A 392 21.55 -0.54 -11.86
CA LEU A 392 20.89 -0.48 -10.55
C LEU A 392 21.75 -1.04 -9.42
N GLN A 393 22.59 -2.04 -9.67
CA GLN A 393 23.56 -2.52 -8.69
C GLN A 393 24.63 -1.45 -8.38
N THR A 394 25.15 -0.77 -9.39
CA THR A 394 26.09 0.34 -9.22
C THR A 394 25.46 1.48 -8.40
N LEU A 395 24.18 1.82 -8.69
CA LEU A 395 23.45 2.78 -7.87
C LEU A 395 23.34 2.34 -6.41
N ALA A 396 23.01 1.07 -6.17
CA ALA A 396 22.89 0.54 -4.81
C ALA A 396 24.21 0.63 -4.04
N ILE A 397 25.34 0.34 -4.69
CA ILE A 397 26.69 0.51 -4.12
C ILE A 397 26.96 1.98 -3.80
N THR A 398 26.72 2.88 -4.76
CA THR A 398 26.93 4.33 -4.59
C THR A 398 26.11 4.89 -3.41
N VAL A 399 24.85 4.53 -3.31
CA VAL A 399 23.99 4.95 -2.19
C VAL A 399 24.46 4.31 -0.88
N GLY A 400 24.82 3.03 -0.88
CA GLY A 400 25.33 2.35 0.31
C GLY A 400 26.61 3.01 0.85
N GLN A 401 27.54 3.38 -0.03
CA GLN A 401 28.76 4.10 0.34
C GLN A 401 28.49 5.52 0.87
N PHE A 402 27.48 6.20 0.34
CA PHE A 402 27.07 7.52 0.83
C PHE A 402 26.42 7.45 2.23
N MET A 403 25.71 6.37 2.54
CA MET A 403 25.00 6.18 3.81
C MET A 403 25.86 5.58 4.92
N GLY A 404 27.02 5.02 4.63
CA GLY A 404 28.01 4.49 5.58
C GLY A 404 29.00 5.53 5.99
#